data_00d976a0958856b000dd657dd5cb2fb7
#
_entry.id   00d976a0958856b000dd657dd5cb2fb7
#
_cell.length_a   1.000
_cell.length_b   1.000
_cell.length_c   1.000
_cell.angle_alpha   90.00
_cell.angle_beta   90.00
_cell.angle_gamma   90.00
#
_symmetry.space_group_name_H-M   'P 1'
#
loop_
_entity.id
_entity.type
_entity.pdbx_description
1 polymer ?
#
loop_
_entity_poly.entity_id
_entity_poly.type
_entity_poly.pdbx_seq_one_letter_code
_entity_poly.pdbx_strand_id
1 'polypeptide(L)'
;MEDFKVKDLTQAEFGRKEISIAESEMPGLMALREEYSGKSPLKGAKIIGCLHMTIQTAVLIETLVALGAEVRWSSCNIFSTQDHAAAAIAKAGIPVYAWKGETEEEYIWCIKQTIEGKKDWAPNMLLDDGGDLTAMMHQEYKELLKNVKGVSEETTTGIKALNKMEKDKTLLVPAINVNDSVTKSKFDNLYGCRESLVDGIRRATDVMMSGKIAIVAGFGDVGKGSAASLRQSGARVLVTEADPICALQAAMEGYEVVLMEEAISKADIVVTATGNKDIVTADHMREMKDRAILCNIGHFDNEIQVEALKNYKWTEVKPQVHEIELPSKKRIILLAEGRLVNLGCATGHPSFVMSASFTNQVIAQIELWNNHENYDNKVYVLPKHLDEKVATLHLKKVGAKLTKLSKEQADYISVGVEGPFKPNAYRY
;
A
#
# COMPACT_ATOMS: atom_id res chain seq x y z
N MET A 1 5.23 -32.36 -2.06
CA MET A 1 5.70 -31.15 -1.37
C MET A 1 4.48 -30.28 -1.14
N GLU A 2 4.37 -29.68 0.04
CA GLU A 2 3.33 -28.68 0.31
C GLU A 2 3.53 -27.47 -0.58
N ASP A 3 2.44 -26.90 -1.09
CA ASP A 3 2.48 -25.78 -2.04
C ASP A 3 2.40 -24.42 -1.31
N PHE A 4 3.18 -24.27 -0.25
CA PHE A 4 3.34 -23.04 0.52
C PHE A 4 4.65 -23.06 1.32
N LYS A 5 5.09 -21.87 1.75
CA LYS A 5 6.12 -21.70 2.78
C LYS A 5 5.76 -20.49 3.66
N VAL A 6 5.54 -20.73 4.94
CA VAL A 6 5.20 -19.73 5.97
C VAL A 6 6.08 -19.93 7.19
N LYS A 7 6.14 -18.93 8.07
CA LYS A 7 6.98 -18.96 9.28
C LYS A 7 6.60 -20.09 10.24
N ASP A 8 5.31 -20.15 10.56
CA ASP A 8 4.78 -21.08 11.57
C ASP A 8 3.30 -21.35 11.30
N LEU A 9 2.99 -22.53 10.79
CA LEU A 9 1.62 -22.94 10.47
C LEU A 9 0.72 -23.09 11.71
N THR A 10 1.28 -23.21 12.91
CA THR A 10 0.50 -23.33 14.16
C THR A 10 -0.26 -22.06 14.49
N GLN A 11 0.13 -20.91 13.91
CA GLN A 11 -0.56 -19.63 14.08
C GLN A 11 -1.84 -19.48 13.24
N ALA A 12 -2.18 -20.46 12.43
CA ALA A 12 -3.33 -20.37 11.49
C ALA A 12 -4.66 -20.12 12.18
N GLU A 13 -4.90 -20.69 13.37
CA GLU A 13 -6.14 -20.46 14.11
C GLU A 13 -6.25 -19.01 14.63
N PHE A 14 -5.14 -18.46 15.11
CA PHE A 14 -5.05 -17.05 15.49
C PHE A 14 -5.32 -16.14 14.29
N GLY A 15 -4.66 -16.41 13.16
CA GLY A 15 -4.89 -15.67 11.91
C GLY A 15 -6.35 -15.71 11.46
N ARG A 16 -7.00 -16.87 11.56
CA ARG A 16 -8.43 -17.02 11.20
C ARG A 16 -9.35 -16.13 12.06
N LYS A 17 -9.07 -16.02 13.36
CA LYS A 17 -9.84 -15.16 14.26
C LYS A 17 -9.69 -13.68 13.88
N GLU A 18 -8.50 -13.22 13.57
CA GLU A 18 -8.26 -11.84 13.13
C GLU A 18 -8.84 -11.56 11.74
N ILE A 19 -8.76 -12.50 10.80
CA ILE A 19 -9.41 -12.40 9.48
C ILE A 19 -10.93 -12.22 9.67
N SER A 20 -11.56 -12.93 10.58
CA SER A 20 -12.99 -12.80 10.86
C SER A 20 -13.36 -11.39 11.37
N ILE A 21 -12.50 -10.77 12.18
CA ILE A 21 -12.67 -9.37 12.59
C ILE A 21 -12.52 -8.43 11.38
N ALA A 22 -11.49 -8.64 10.56
CA ALA A 22 -11.24 -7.82 9.38
C ALA A 22 -12.40 -7.90 8.37
N GLU A 23 -12.97 -9.08 8.13
CA GLU A 23 -14.16 -9.26 7.28
C GLU A 23 -15.31 -8.36 7.71
N SER A 24 -15.55 -8.22 9.02
CA SER A 24 -16.60 -7.34 9.55
C SER A 24 -16.35 -5.85 9.25
N GLU A 25 -15.09 -5.47 9.05
CA GLU A 25 -14.65 -4.10 8.78
C GLU A 25 -14.31 -3.85 7.30
N MET A 26 -14.48 -4.85 6.42
CA MET A 26 -14.17 -4.76 5.00
C MET A 26 -15.44 -4.91 4.13
N PRO A 27 -16.40 -3.97 4.23
CA PRO A 27 -17.74 -4.11 3.66
C PRO A 27 -17.72 -4.19 2.12
N GLY A 28 -16.77 -3.56 1.44
CA GLY A 28 -16.68 -3.61 -0.01
C GLY A 28 -16.38 -5.01 -0.53
N LEU A 29 -15.41 -5.70 0.06
CA LEU A 29 -15.08 -7.08 -0.31
C LEU A 29 -16.23 -8.06 0.03
N MET A 30 -16.83 -7.90 1.21
CA MET A 30 -17.94 -8.75 1.62
C MET A 30 -19.17 -8.54 0.72
N ALA A 31 -19.45 -7.30 0.32
CA ALA A 31 -20.52 -7.00 -0.63
C ALA A 31 -20.26 -7.61 -2.02
N LEU A 32 -19.01 -7.62 -2.50
CA LEU A 32 -18.67 -8.30 -3.76
C LEU A 32 -18.85 -9.82 -3.66
N ARG A 33 -18.47 -10.45 -2.55
CA ARG A 33 -18.75 -11.90 -2.33
C ARG A 33 -20.25 -12.18 -2.41
N GLU A 34 -21.09 -11.32 -1.82
CA GLU A 34 -22.55 -11.45 -1.85
C GLU A 34 -23.11 -11.21 -3.27
N GLU A 35 -22.72 -10.12 -3.95
CA GLU A 35 -23.18 -9.74 -5.30
C GLU A 35 -22.90 -10.84 -6.32
N TYR A 36 -21.73 -11.47 -6.22
CA TYR A 36 -21.27 -12.49 -7.16
C TYR A 36 -21.46 -13.93 -6.65
N SER A 37 -22.20 -14.11 -5.55
CA SER A 37 -22.51 -15.45 -5.04
C SER A 37 -23.14 -16.32 -6.15
N GLY A 38 -22.52 -17.48 -6.42
CA GLY A 38 -22.95 -18.41 -7.46
C GLY A 38 -22.65 -18.01 -8.92
N LYS A 39 -22.05 -16.82 -9.17
CA LYS A 39 -21.76 -16.33 -10.54
C LYS A 39 -20.32 -16.58 -11.01
N SER A 40 -19.36 -16.71 -10.08
CA SER A 40 -17.93 -16.97 -10.33
C SER A 40 -17.32 -16.14 -11.48
N PRO A 41 -17.31 -14.78 -11.38
CA PRO A 41 -16.88 -13.90 -12.47
C PRO A 41 -15.39 -14.06 -12.82
N LEU A 42 -14.58 -14.66 -11.95
CA LEU A 42 -13.16 -14.96 -12.15
C LEU A 42 -12.89 -16.44 -12.43
N LYS A 43 -13.90 -17.22 -12.83
CA LYS A 43 -13.71 -18.62 -13.16
C LYS A 43 -12.67 -18.80 -14.27
N GLY A 44 -11.61 -19.59 -13.99
CA GLY A 44 -10.49 -19.82 -14.89
C GLY A 44 -9.37 -18.78 -14.79
N ALA A 45 -9.55 -17.72 -14.01
CA ALA A 45 -8.46 -16.80 -13.70
C ALA A 45 -7.44 -17.50 -12.77
N LYS A 46 -6.17 -17.44 -13.15
CA LYS A 46 -5.01 -17.90 -12.38
C LYS A 46 -4.20 -16.66 -11.98
N ILE A 47 -4.48 -16.15 -10.79
CA ILE A 47 -3.93 -14.90 -10.30
C ILE A 47 -2.69 -15.17 -9.47
N ILE A 48 -1.57 -14.56 -9.84
CA ILE A 48 -0.43 -14.42 -8.93
C ILE A 48 -0.44 -13.03 -8.33
N GLY A 49 -0.30 -12.97 -7.00
CA GLY A 49 -0.25 -11.72 -6.24
C GLY A 49 1.10 -11.54 -5.56
N CYS A 50 1.63 -10.33 -5.64
CA CYS A 50 2.76 -9.85 -4.87
C CYS A 50 2.35 -8.55 -4.16
N LEU A 51 1.81 -8.69 -2.96
CA LEU A 51 1.34 -7.59 -2.13
C LEU A 51 1.44 -7.99 -0.66
N HIS A 52 1.65 -7.02 0.23
CA HIS A 52 1.85 -7.22 1.67
C HIS A 52 0.93 -8.30 2.25
N MET A 53 1.49 -9.41 2.78
CA MET A 53 0.71 -10.55 3.29
C MET A 53 0.17 -10.24 4.70
N THR A 54 -0.81 -9.36 4.78
CA THR A 54 -1.48 -8.94 6.01
C THR A 54 -2.82 -9.67 6.21
N ILE A 55 -3.44 -9.45 7.36
CA ILE A 55 -4.81 -9.94 7.64
C ILE A 55 -5.79 -9.42 6.59
N GLN A 56 -5.69 -8.16 6.18
CA GLN A 56 -6.56 -7.56 5.17
C GLN A 56 -6.35 -8.20 3.80
N THR A 57 -5.10 -8.51 3.47
CA THR A 57 -4.74 -9.22 2.23
C THR A 57 -5.30 -10.65 2.23
N ALA A 58 -5.36 -11.31 3.39
CA ALA A 58 -6.02 -12.61 3.47
C ALA A 58 -7.51 -12.51 3.08
N VAL A 59 -8.21 -11.46 3.47
CA VAL A 59 -9.61 -11.22 3.03
C VAL A 59 -9.69 -10.98 1.52
N LEU A 60 -8.73 -10.25 0.93
CA LEU A 60 -8.64 -10.07 -0.52
C LEU A 60 -8.45 -11.40 -1.24
N ILE A 61 -7.48 -12.20 -0.83
CA ILE A 61 -7.16 -13.51 -1.42
C ILE A 61 -8.41 -14.40 -1.39
N GLU A 62 -9.04 -14.53 -0.23
CA GLU A 62 -10.26 -15.35 -0.09
C GLU A 62 -11.44 -14.80 -0.88
N THR A 63 -11.50 -13.48 -1.10
CA THR A 63 -12.51 -12.88 -1.98
C THR A 63 -12.27 -13.28 -3.43
N LEU A 64 -11.04 -13.18 -3.94
CA LEU A 64 -10.70 -13.62 -5.29
C LEU A 64 -11.02 -15.11 -5.51
N VAL A 65 -10.71 -15.96 -4.53
CA VAL A 65 -11.03 -17.40 -4.56
C VAL A 65 -12.55 -17.61 -4.54
N ALA A 66 -13.29 -16.91 -3.69
CA ALA A 66 -14.76 -17.00 -3.63
C ALA A 66 -15.42 -16.58 -4.96
N LEU A 67 -14.79 -15.69 -5.72
CA LEU A 67 -15.23 -15.26 -7.05
C LEU A 67 -14.76 -16.21 -8.18
N GLY A 68 -14.10 -17.30 -7.85
CA GLY A 68 -13.77 -18.39 -8.78
C GLY A 68 -12.33 -18.42 -9.29
N ALA A 69 -11.45 -17.56 -8.80
CA ALA A 69 -10.03 -17.57 -9.17
C ALA A 69 -9.24 -18.68 -8.47
N GLU A 70 -8.19 -19.17 -9.14
CA GLU A 70 -7.07 -19.83 -8.49
C GLU A 70 -6.01 -18.79 -8.15
N VAL A 71 -5.53 -18.78 -6.90
CA VAL A 71 -4.65 -17.70 -6.41
C VAL A 71 -3.36 -18.29 -5.85
N ARG A 72 -2.23 -17.63 -6.10
CA ARG A 72 -0.92 -17.87 -5.47
C ARG A 72 -0.38 -16.53 -4.99
N TRP A 73 0.27 -16.49 -3.84
CA TRP A 73 0.61 -15.22 -3.20
C TRP A 73 2.01 -15.18 -2.61
N SER A 74 2.68 -14.02 -2.75
CA SER A 74 3.88 -13.63 -2.01
C SER A 74 3.73 -12.21 -1.45
N SER A 75 4.57 -11.84 -0.49
CA SER A 75 4.62 -10.46 -0.02
C SER A 75 5.48 -9.60 -0.96
N CYS A 76 5.21 -8.29 -0.99
CA CYS A 76 6.01 -7.30 -1.71
C CYS A 76 7.04 -6.59 -0.82
N ASN A 77 7.25 -7.06 0.41
CA ASN A 77 8.19 -6.46 1.36
C ASN A 77 8.59 -7.48 2.42
N ILE A 78 9.89 -7.53 2.74
CA ILE A 78 10.50 -8.51 3.65
C ILE A 78 10.06 -8.39 5.12
N PHE A 79 9.48 -7.25 5.54
CA PHE A 79 9.07 -7.02 6.93
C PHE A 79 7.56 -6.84 7.13
N SER A 80 6.76 -6.84 6.07
CA SER A 80 5.34 -6.50 6.16
C SER A 80 4.41 -7.68 6.42
N THR A 81 4.87 -8.91 6.23
CA THR A 81 4.05 -10.11 6.45
C THR A 81 3.60 -10.22 7.90
N GLN A 82 2.32 -10.51 8.10
CA GLN A 82 1.77 -11.00 9.36
C GLN A 82 1.76 -12.53 9.29
N ASP A 83 2.66 -13.19 10.03
CA ASP A 83 2.92 -14.63 9.92
C ASP A 83 1.66 -15.48 10.15
N HIS A 84 0.78 -15.05 11.05
CA HIS A 84 -0.50 -15.71 11.32
C HIS A 84 -1.52 -15.55 10.19
N ALA A 85 -1.46 -14.45 9.41
CA ALA A 85 -2.26 -14.30 8.19
C ALA A 85 -1.81 -15.28 7.11
N ALA A 86 -0.51 -15.34 6.85
CA ALA A 86 0.06 -16.30 5.91
C ALA A 86 -0.24 -17.75 6.31
N ALA A 87 -0.13 -18.08 7.61
CA ALA A 87 -0.47 -19.40 8.13
C ALA A 87 -1.95 -19.75 7.91
N ALA A 88 -2.87 -18.80 8.11
CA ALA A 88 -4.31 -19.03 7.89
C ALA A 88 -4.62 -19.33 6.41
N ILE A 89 -4.01 -18.60 5.48
CA ILE A 89 -4.16 -18.80 4.04
C ILE A 89 -3.56 -20.14 3.61
N ALA A 90 -2.36 -20.48 4.09
CA ALA A 90 -1.74 -21.77 3.82
C ALA A 90 -2.62 -22.95 4.31
N LYS A 91 -3.17 -22.86 5.53
CA LYS A 91 -4.07 -23.86 6.10
C LYS A 91 -5.38 -23.99 5.34
N ALA A 92 -5.86 -22.91 4.72
CA ALA A 92 -7.03 -22.93 3.83
C ALA A 92 -6.74 -23.61 2.47
N GLY A 93 -5.50 -24.05 2.22
CA GLY A 93 -5.10 -24.70 0.98
C GLY A 93 -4.77 -23.77 -0.17
N ILE A 94 -4.59 -22.48 0.10
CA ILE A 94 -4.21 -21.49 -0.90
C ILE A 94 -2.70 -21.33 -0.86
N PRO A 95 -2.00 -21.50 -2.01
CA PRO A 95 -0.55 -21.36 -2.08
C PRO A 95 -0.09 -19.95 -1.67
N VAL A 96 0.77 -19.89 -0.64
CA VAL A 96 1.35 -18.66 -0.12
C VAL A 96 2.80 -18.87 0.28
N TYR A 97 3.65 -17.94 -0.11
CA TYR A 97 5.08 -17.94 0.17
C TYR A 97 5.42 -16.57 0.78
N ALA A 98 5.36 -16.47 2.11
CA ALA A 98 5.62 -15.21 2.80
C ALA A 98 5.86 -15.43 4.30
N TRP A 99 6.83 -14.70 4.87
CA TRP A 99 7.04 -14.59 6.33
C TRP A 99 7.72 -13.28 6.68
N LYS A 100 7.56 -12.83 7.91
CA LYS A 100 8.22 -11.62 8.38
C LYS A 100 9.71 -11.90 8.63
N GLY A 101 10.57 -11.06 8.03
CA GLY A 101 12.02 -11.18 8.15
C GLY A 101 12.64 -12.11 7.12
N GLU A 102 12.09 -12.12 5.90
CA GLU A 102 12.75 -12.69 4.72
C GLU A 102 14.09 -12.00 4.45
N THR A 103 15.08 -12.73 3.91
CA THR A 103 16.22 -12.11 3.25
C THR A 103 15.82 -11.64 1.84
N GLU A 104 16.64 -10.83 1.19
CA GLU A 104 16.39 -10.41 -0.20
C GLU A 104 16.34 -11.62 -1.16
N GLU A 105 17.19 -12.63 -0.95
CA GLU A 105 17.18 -13.87 -1.74
C GLU A 105 15.91 -14.68 -1.51
N GLU A 106 15.44 -14.76 -0.25
CA GLU A 106 14.18 -15.45 0.09
C GLU A 106 12.98 -14.72 -0.51
N TYR A 107 12.98 -13.40 -0.48
CA TYR A 107 11.94 -12.56 -1.12
C TYR A 107 11.83 -12.86 -2.62
N ILE A 108 12.93 -12.82 -3.36
CA ILE A 108 12.96 -13.15 -4.78
C ILE A 108 12.50 -14.59 -5.01
N TRP A 109 12.94 -15.53 -4.18
CA TRP A 109 12.52 -16.93 -4.25
C TRP A 109 11.01 -17.07 -4.04
N CYS A 110 10.42 -16.35 -3.09
CA CYS A 110 8.97 -16.38 -2.84
C CYS A 110 8.16 -15.93 -4.06
N ILE A 111 8.57 -14.84 -4.73
CA ILE A 111 7.92 -14.38 -5.97
C ILE A 111 8.03 -15.48 -7.04
N LYS A 112 9.22 -16.08 -7.25
CA LYS A 112 9.41 -17.16 -8.23
C LYS A 112 8.52 -18.37 -7.95
N GLN A 113 8.32 -18.74 -6.68
CA GLN A 113 7.42 -19.84 -6.33
C GLN A 113 5.95 -19.56 -6.70
N THR A 114 5.50 -18.30 -6.69
CA THR A 114 4.16 -17.97 -7.16
C THR A 114 4.02 -18.09 -8.67
N ILE A 115 5.08 -17.75 -9.42
CA ILE A 115 5.11 -17.79 -10.88
C ILE A 115 5.23 -19.23 -11.39
N GLU A 116 6.21 -19.96 -10.88
CA GLU A 116 6.56 -21.31 -11.37
C GLU A 116 5.54 -22.36 -10.92
N GLY A 117 5.02 -22.23 -9.72
CA GLY A 117 3.94 -23.08 -9.18
C GLY A 117 4.23 -24.58 -9.22
N LYS A 118 3.16 -25.36 -9.44
CA LYS A 118 3.22 -26.79 -9.72
C LYS A 118 3.30 -27.05 -11.22
N LYS A 119 3.64 -28.29 -11.59
CA LYS A 119 3.54 -28.77 -12.97
C LYS A 119 2.17 -28.40 -13.55
N ASP A 120 2.15 -27.84 -14.75
CA ASP A 120 0.96 -27.37 -15.48
C ASP A 120 0.31 -26.08 -14.90
N TRP A 121 0.96 -25.40 -13.94
CA TRP A 121 0.59 -24.06 -13.54
C TRP A 121 1.14 -23.02 -14.52
N ALA A 122 0.30 -22.07 -14.91
CA ALA A 122 0.73 -20.86 -15.61
C ALA A 122 -0.22 -19.74 -15.25
N PRO A 123 0.29 -18.61 -14.73
CA PRO A 123 -0.55 -17.45 -14.40
C PRO A 123 -1.13 -16.82 -15.66
N ASN A 124 -2.33 -16.27 -15.54
CA ASN A 124 -2.97 -15.50 -16.61
C ASN A 124 -3.49 -14.14 -16.14
N MET A 125 -3.27 -13.80 -14.87
CA MET A 125 -3.56 -12.50 -14.26
C MET A 125 -2.48 -12.15 -13.24
N LEU A 126 -2.12 -10.86 -13.14
CA LEU A 126 -1.17 -10.34 -12.17
C LEU A 126 -1.85 -9.33 -11.24
N LEU A 127 -1.50 -9.35 -9.96
CA LEU A 127 -1.83 -8.34 -8.97
C LEU A 127 -0.54 -7.95 -8.26
N ASP A 128 -0.09 -6.71 -8.41
CA ASP A 128 1.24 -6.28 -7.95
C ASP A 128 1.16 -5.05 -7.04
N ASP A 129 2.17 -4.90 -6.21
CA ASP A 129 2.34 -3.76 -5.32
C ASP A 129 3.82 -3.36 -5.28
N GLY A 130 4.17 -2.36 -6.10
CA GLY A 130 5.53 -1.85 -6.23
C GLY A 130 6.22 -2.23 -7.54
N GLY A 131 5.68 -3.17 -8.30
CA GLY A 131 6.12 -3.51 -9.65
C GLY A 131 7.17 -4.61 -9.76
N ASP A 132 7.61 -5.23 -8.66
CA ASP A 132 8.67 -6.26 -8.69
C ASP A 132 8.22 -7.54 -9.39
N LEU A 133 7.01 -8.00 -9.12
CA LEU A 133 6.42 -9.14 -9.84
C LEU A 133 6.30 -8.85 -11.33
N THR A 134 5.77 -7.69 -11.68
CA THR A 134 5.60 -7.26 -13.07
C THR A 134 6.93 -7.14 -13.79
N ALA A 135 7.94 -6.57 -13.15
CA ALA A 135 9.30 -6.48 -13.70
C ALA A 135 9.90 -7.87 -13.93
N MET A 136 9.80 -8.76 -12.96
CA MET A 136 10.30 -10.14 -13.07
C MET A 136 9.61 -10.89 -14.21
N MET A 137 8.29 -10.77 -14.34
CA MET A 137 7.53 -11.38 -15.44
C MET A 137 8.01 -10.88 -16.82
N HIS A 138 8.30 -9.59 -16.94
CA HIS A 138 8.77 -9.00 -18.21
C HIS A 138 10.24 -9.33 -18.53
N GLN A 139 11.06 -9.59 -17.53
CA GLN A 139 12.50 -9.89 -17.72
C GLN A 139 12.77 -11.37 -17.84
N GLU A 140 12.25 -12.19 -16.93
CA GLU A 140 12.61 -13.59 -16.80
C GLU A 140 11.53 -14.54 -17.36
N TYR A 141 10.25 -14.17 -17.39
CA TYR A 141 9.11 -15.04 -17.73
C TYR A 141 8.28 -14.53 -18.91
N LYS A 142 8.92 -13.90 -19.88
CA LYS A 142 8.28 -13.23 -21.02
C LYS A 142 7.32 -14.13 -21.82
N GLU A 143 7.64 -15.41 -21.92
CA GLU A 143 6.79 -16.38 -22.63
C GLU A 143 5.45 -16.61 -21.93
N LEU A 144 5.42 -16.53 -20.60
CA LEU A 144 4.17 -16.65 -19.82
C LEU A 144 3.25 -15.46 -20.02
N LEU A 145 3.80 -14.26 -20.26
CA LEU A 145 3.01 -13.03 -20.48
C LEU A 145 2.06 -13.13 -21.69
N LYS A 146 2.33 -14.00 -22.65
CA LYS A 146 1.44 -14.24 -23.79
C LYS A 146 0.04 -14.70 -23.38
N ASN A 147 -0.09 -15.30 -22.19
CA ASN A 147 -1.36 -15.78 -21.65
C ASN A 147 -1.94 -14.85 -20.58
N VAL A 148 -1.19 -13.81 -20.17
CA VAL A 148 -1.62 -12.87 -19.14
C VAL A 148 -2.52 -11.81 -19.74
N LYS A 149 -3.73 -11.67 -19.20
CA LYS A 149 -4.73 -10.72 -19.65
C LYS A 149 -4.49 -9.30 -19.12
N GLY A 150 -3.74 -9.15 -18.04
CA GLY A 150 -3.38 -7.85 -17.50
C GLY A 150 -2.85 -7.89 -16.08
N VAL A 151 -2.44 -6.73 -15.61
CA VAL A 151 -1.94 -6.48 -14.25
C VAL A 151 -2.75 -5.35 -13.58
N SER A 152 -3.06 -5.50 -12.30
CA SER A 152 -3.52 -4.40 -11.46
C SER A 152 -2.43 -4.03 -10.46
N GLU A 153 -2.10 -2.74 -10.38
CA GLU A 153 -1.01 -2.21 -9.55
C GLU A 153 -1.55 -1.34 -8.41
N GLU A 154 -1.09 -1.62 -7.19
CA GLU A 154 -1.59 -1.02 -5.95
C GLU A 154 -0.98 0.35 -5.66
N THR A 155 0.31 0.59 -5.98
CA THR A 155 1.03 1.71 -5.39
C THR A 155 1.76 2.61 -6.40
N THR A 156 1.97 3.85 -5.99
CA THR A 156 2.61 4.90 -6.81
C THR A 156 3.93 4.46 -7.44
N THR A 157 4.73 3.67 -6.74
CA THR A 157 6.04 3.25 -7.24
C THR A 157 5.93 2.27 -8.40
N GLY A 158 5.02 1.28 -8.29
CA GLY A 158 4.72 0.36 -9.39
C GLY A 158 4.13 1.11 -10.58
N ILE A 159 3.25 2.10 -10.34
CA ILE A 159 2.72 2.94 -11.42
C ILE A 159 3.81 3.73 -12.15
N LYS A 160 4.81 4.27 -11.44
CA LYS A 160 5.97 4.91 -12.08
C LYS A 160 6.71 3.94 -12.99
N ALA A 161 6.92 2.69 -12.54
CA ALA A 161 7.55 1.64 -13.34
C ALA A 161 6.72 1.29 -14.58
N LEU A 162 5.42 1.06 -14.42
CA LEU A 162 4.49 0.76 -15.52
C LEU A 162 4.43 1.89 -16.57
N ASN A 163 4.32 3.14 -16.14
CA ASN A 163 4.33 4.31 -17.02
C ASN A 163 5.66 4.42 -17.80
N LYS A 164 6.79 4.10 -17.15
CA LYS A 164 8.08 4.02 -17.82
C LYS A 164 8.09 2.91 -18.87
N MET A 165 7.59 1.72 -18.54
CA MET A 165 7.50 0.59 -19.47
C MET A 165 6.58 0.91 -20.65
N GLU A 166 5.45 1.59 -20.43
CA GLU A 166 4.56 2.07 -21.50
C GLU A 166 5.28 3.06 -22.42
N LYS A 167 5.94 4.08 -21.86
CA LYS A 167 6.72 5.07 -22.61
C LYS A 167 7.83 4.43 -23.45
N ASP A 168 8.52 3.47 -22.85
CA ASP A 168 9.62 2.73 -23.50
C ASP A 168 9.12 1.62 -24.45
N LYS A 169 7.78 1.43 -24.56
CA LYS A 169 7.12 0.38 -25.36
C LYS A 169 7.55 -1.05 -24.97
N THR A 170 7.84 -1.26 -23.70
CA THR A 170 8.25 -2.54 -23.14
C THR A 170 7.14 -3.21 -22.31
N LEU A 171 6.02 -2.52 -22.05
CA LEU A 171 4.85 -3.07 -21.40
C LEU A 171 4.14 -4.04 -22.36
N LEU A 172 4.00 -5.31 -21.96
CA LEU A 172 3.50 -6.39 -22.81
C LEU A 172 2.05 -6.80 -22.49
N VAL A 173 1.45 -6.22 -21.47
CA VAL A 173 0.07 -6.50 -21.04
C VAL A 173 -0.65 -5.19 -20.66
N PRO A 174 -1.99 -5.13 -20.74
CA PRO A 174 -2.74 -4.02 -20.16
C PRO A 174 -2.49 -3.89 -18.65
N ALA A 175 -2.44 -2.66 -18.16
CA ALA A 175 -2.27 -2.39 -16.73
C ALA A 175 -3.38 -1.48 -16.20
N ILE A 176 -4.00 -1.84 -15.08
CA ILE A 176 -4.89 -0.94 -14.34
C ILE A 176 -4.16 -0.36 -13.14
N ASN A 177 -4.03 0.95 -13.15
CA ASN A 177 -3.53 1.77 -12.07
C ASN A 177 -4.62 1.90 -11.00
N VAL A 178 -4.60 1.04 -9.99
CA VAL A 178 -5.52 1.10 -8.86
C VAL A 178 -5.15 2.25 -7.91
N ASN A 179 -3.86 2.58 -7.80
CA ASN A 179 -3.41 3.67 -6.91
C ASN A 179 -4.12 5.00 -7.17
N ASP A 180 -4.39 5.33 -8.44
CA ASP A 180 -4.99 6.61 -8.83
C ASP A 180 -6.53 6.57 -8.92
N SER A 181 -7.16 5.44 -8.61
CA SER A 181 -8.59 5.44 -8.26
C SER A 181 -8.81 6.36 -7.06
N VAL A 182 -9.84 7.20 -7.10
CA VAL A 182 -10.06 8.19 -6.03
C VAL A 182 -10.36 7.51 -4.70
N THR A 183 -11.13 6.43 -4.74
CA THR A 183 -11.43 5.60 -3.56
C THR A 183 -10.23 4.80 -3.04
N LYS A 184 -9.09 4.79 -3.76
CA LYS A 184 -7.81 4.30 -3.26
C LYS A 184 -6.95 5.46 -2.76
N SER A 185 -6.51 6.36 -3.63
CA SER A 185 -5.52 7.40 -3.29
C SER A 185 -6.00 8.37 -2.21
N LYS A 186 -7.25 8.78 -2.25
CA LYS A 186 -7.83 9.71 -1.26
C LYS A 186 -8.30 9.02 0.04
N PHE A 187 -8.25 7.71 0.09
CA PHE A 187 -8.61 6.90 1.27
C PHE A 187 -7.40 6.20 1.87
N ASP A 188 -6.79 5.29 1.16
CA ASP A 188 -5.61 4.54 1.60
C ASP A 188 -4.43 5.47 1.89
N ASN A 189 -3.96 6.20 0.88
CA ASN A 189 -2.78 7.04 1.05
C ASN A 189 -3.01 8.18 2.07
N LEU A 190 -4.23 8.70 2.17
CA LEU A 190 -4.57 9.79 3.08
C LEU A 190 -5.01 9.27 4.47
N TYR A 191 -6.16 8.60 4.53
CA TYR A 191 -6.73 8.14 5.82
C TYR A 191 -5.96 6.97 6.41
N GLY A 192 -5.43 6.08 5.57
CA GLY A 192 -4.59 4.98 6.02
C GLY A 192 -3.35 5.48 6.75
N CYS A 193 -2.63 6.44 6.18
CA CYS A 193 -1.47 7.05 6.83
C CYS A 193 -1.86 7.87 8.07
N ARG A 194 -3.06 8.51 8.06
CA ARG A 194 -3.56 9.22 9.24
C ARG A 194 -3.73 8.30 10.44
N GLU A 195 -4.21 7.08 10.23
CA GLU A 195 -4.38 6.09 11.31
C GLU A 195 -3.06 5.40 11.67
N SER A 196 -2.28 4.98 10.68
CA SER A 196 -1.19 4.03 10.88
C SER A 196 0.17 4.64 11.21
N LEU A 197 0.45 5.92 10.87
CA LEU A 197 1.77 6.51 11.14
C LEU A 197 2.07 6.57 12.64
N VAL A 198 1.20 7.21 13.41
CA VAL A 198 1.40 7.39 14.85
C VAL A 198 1.29 6.05 15.58
N ASP A 199 0.47 5.11 15.08
CA ASP A 199 0.43 3.74 15.61
C ASP A 199 1.80 3.06 15.48
N GLY A 200 2.45 3.14 14.31
CA GLY A 200 3.79 2.61 14.09
C GLY A 200 4.83 3.23 15.03
N ILE A 201 4.87 4.55 15.13
CA ILE A 201 5.81 5.25 15.99
C ILE A 201 5.58 4.91 17.47
N ARG A 202 4.33 4.86 17.94
CA ARG A 202 4.01 4.54 19.34
C ARG A 202 4.37 3.11 19.68
N ARG A 203 4.02 2.13 18.87
CA ARG A 203 4.40 0.72 19.10
C ARG A 203 5.91 0.54 19.12
N ALA A 204 6.63 1.28 18.25
CA ALA A 204 8.08 1.25 18.22
C ALA A 204 8.73 1.82 19.50
N THR A 205 8.22 2.94 20.02
CA THR A 205 8.98 3.80 20.94
C THR A 205 8.26 4.15 22.23
N ASP A 206 6.96 3.95 22.35
CA ASP A 206 6.08 4.44 23.43
C ASP A 206 6.21 5.96 23.70
N VAL A 207 6.71 6.72 22.73
CA VAL A 207 6.95 8.15 22.86
C VAL A 207 5.63 8.92 22.79
N MET A 208 5.46 9.88 23.71
CA MET A 208 4.34 10.82 23.65
C MET A 208 4.54 11.79 22.49
N MET A 209 3.53 11.90 21.62
CA MET A 209 3.56 12.82 20.47
C MET A 209 3.34 14.28 20.88
N SER A 210 2.51 14.50 21.90
CA SER A 210 2.13 15.84 22.33
C SER A 210 3.35 16.69 22.71
N GLY A 211 3.40 17.91 22.17
CA GLY A 211 4.49 18.88 22.38
C GLY A 211 5.77 18.64 21.57
N LYS A 212 5.91 17.49 20.92
CA LYS A 212 7.05 17.21 20.03
C LYS A 212 7.03 18.08 18.78
N ILE A 213 8.21 18.42 18.27
CA ILE A 213 8.37 18.99 16.93
C ILE A 213 8.55 17.85 15.96
N ALA A 214 7.66 17.74 14.99
CA ALA A 214 7.70 16.71 13.96
C ALA A 214 7.82 17.33 12.57
N ILE A 215 8.77 16.86 11.77
CA ILE A 215 8.88 17.22 10.35
C ILE A 215 8.23 16.10 9.54
N VAL A 216 7.36 16.47 8.60
CA VAL A 216 6.84 15.61 7.54
C VAL A 216 7.39 16.11 6.21
N ALA A 217 8.24 15.31 5.59
CA ALA A 217 8.77 15.61 4.27
C ALA A 217 7.83 15.07 3.18
N GLY A 218 7.24 15.99 2.42
CA GLY A 218 6.21 15.73 1.43
C GLY A 218 4.79 16.03 1.92
N PHE A 219 3.96 16.66 1.06
CA PHE A 219 2.55 16.96 1.36
C PHE A 219 1.59 16.52 0.23
N GLY A 220 1.93 15.39 -0.42
CA GLY A 220 0.99 14.58 -1.19
C GLY A 220 -0.03 13.89 -0.28
N ASP A 221 -0.80 12.94 -0.77
CA ASP A 221 -1.84 12.28 0.03
C ASP A 221 -1.27 11.60 1.28
N VAL A 222 -0.14 10.90 1.16
CA VAL A 222 0.57 10.27 2.29
C VAL A 222 1.04 11.31 3.30
N GLY A 223 1.67 12.39 2.82
CA GLY A 223 2.16 13.48 3.68
C GLY A 223 1.03 14.21 4.41
N LYS A 224 -0.09 14.48 3.74
CA LYS A 224 -1.31 15.08 4.34
C LYS A 224 -1.86 14.22 5.47
N GLY A 225 -2.00 12.90 5.21
CA GLY A 225 -2.42 11.95 6.24
C GLY A 225 -1.46 11.92 7.42
N SER A 226 -0.17 11.85 7.14
CA SER A 226 0.90 11.80 8.15
C SER A 226 0.95 13.07 9.01
N ALA A 227 0.89 14.24 8.40
CA ALA A 227 0.87 15.52 9.10
C ALA A 227 -0.37 15.65 9.99
N ALA A 228 -1.55 15.25 9.49
CA ALA A 228 -2.77 15.22 10.26
C ALA A 228 -2.70 14.26 11.46
N SER A 229 -2.13 13.07 11.27
CA SER A 229 -1.91 12.07 12.33
C SER A 229 -1.12 12.64 13.51
N LEU A 230 0.01 13.26 13.20
CA LEU A 230 0.90 13.86 14.20
C LEU A 230 0.25 15.06 14.88
N ARG A 231 -0.40 15.96 14.11
CA ARG A 231 -1.09 17.14 14.65
C ARG A 231 -2.25 16.75 15.57
N GLN A 232 -3.08 15.77 15.18
CA GLN A 232 -4.16 15.26 16.02
C GLN A 232 -3.66 14.63 17.32
N SER A 233 -2.45 14.09 17.31
CA SER A 233 -1.79 13.56 18.51
C SER A 233 -1.08 14.63 19.35
N GLY A 234 -1.19 15.92 18.98
CA GLY A 234 -0.66 17.05 19.73
C GLY A 234 0.77 17.46 19.39
N ALA A 235 1.35 16.93 18.31
CA ALA A 235 2.66 17.37 17.83
C ALA A 235 2.57 18.74 17.13
N ARG A 236 3.66 19.50 17.18
CA ARG A 236 3.88 20.71 16.37
C ARG A 236 4.50 20.26 15.06
N VAL A 237 3.72 20.30 13.98
CA VAL A 237 4.11 19.75 12.70
C VAL A 237 4.65 20.83 11.77
N LEU A 238 5.83 20.58 11.23
CA LEU A 238 6.48 21.32 10.16
C LEU A 238 6.43 20.46 8.89
N VAL A 239 6.29 21.08 7.74
CA VAL A 239 6.23 20.39 6.43
C VAL A 239 7.36 20.87 5.56
N THR A 240 8.01 19.95 4.84
CA THR A 240 8.90 20.30 3.72
C THR A 240 8.27 19.82 2.42
N GLU A 241 8.29 20.65 1.36
CA GLU A 241 7.63 20.32 0.11
C GLU A 241 8.30 21.04 -1.08
N ALA A 242 8.41 20.35 -2.20
CA ALA A 242 8.97 20.89 -3.44
C ALA A 242 7.89 21.37 -4.42
N ASP A 243 6.68 20.77 -4.37
CA ASP A 243 5.55 21.18 -5.21
C ASP A 243 4.89 22.43 -4.63
N PRO A 244 4.85 23.57 -5.37
CA PRO A 244 4.29 24.81 -4.85
C PRO A 244 2.79 24.74 -4.55
N ILE A 245 2.03 23.85 -5.22
CA ILE A 245 0.61 23.66 -4.94
C ILE A 245 0.43 22.92 -3.61
N CYS A 246 1.17 21.84 -3.40
CA CYS A 246 1.14 21.09 -2.15
C CYS A 246 1.66 21.93 -0.97
N ALA A 247 2.72 22.72 -1.17
CA ALA A 247 3.24 23.65 -0.18
C ALA A 247 2.20 24.71 0.21
N LEU A 248 1.50 25.28 -0.77
CA LEU A 248 0.41 26.24 -0.51
C LEU A 248 -0.75 25.58 0.25
N GLN A 249 -1.13 24.35 -0.11
CA GLN A 249 -2.15 23.61 0.62
C GLN A 249 -1.74 23.39 2.08
N ALA A 250 -0.48 22.99 2.33
CA ALA A 250 0.04 22.82 3.69
C ALA A 250 -0.08 24.13 4.51
N ALA A 251 0.32 25.26 3.92
CA ALA A 251 0.20 26.57 4.57
C ALA A 251 -1.26 26.95 4.85
N MET A 252 -2.18 26.69 3.91
CA MET A 252 -3.63 26.96 4.11
C MET A 252 -4.24 26.07 5.19
N GLU A 253 -3.72 24.86 5.38
CA GLU A 253 -4.13 23.98 6.47
C GLU A 253 -3.48 24.35 7.83
N GLY A 254 -2.64 25.39 7.87
CA GLY A 254 -2.04 25.92 9.08
C GLY A 254 -0.76 25.22 9.52
N TYR A 255 -0.08 24.55 8.59
CA TYR A 255 1.27 24.05 8.81
C TYR A 255 2.32 25.09 8.43
N GLU A 256 3.41 25.13 9.16
CA GLU A 256 4.59 25.89 8.77
C GLU A 256 5.36 25.10 7.72
N VAL A 257 5.56 25.69 6.53
CA VAL A 257 6.34 25.08 5.44
C VAL A 257 7.76 25.62 5.50
N VAL A 258 8.74 24.74 5.64
CA VAL A 258 10.12 25.07 5.96
C VAL A 258 11.11 24.31 5.06
N LEU A 259 12.37 24.71 5.06
CA LEU A 259 13.45 23.89 4.50
C LEU A 259 13.93 22.86 5.54
N MET A 260 14.34 21.69 5.07
CA MET A 260 14.83 20.61 5.94
C MET A 260 16.02 21.09 6.78
N GLU A 261 16.97 21.80 6.16
CA GLU A 261 18.18 22.31 6.78
C GLU A 261 17.91 23.30 7.93
N GLU A 262 16.80 24.04 7.87
CA GLU A 262 16.41 25.01 8.91
C GLU A 262 15.71 24.38 10.10
N ALA A 263 15.10 23.20 9.89
CA ALA A 263 14.21 22.58 10.86
C ALA A 263 14.80 21.32 11.50
N ILE A 264 15.68 20.58 10.81
CA ILE A 264 16.14 19.27 11.23
C ILE A 264 16.75 19.24 12.64
N SER A 265 17.51 20.27 13.01
CA SER A 265 18.15 20.40 14.32
C SER A 265 17.16 20.61 15.48
N LYS A 266 15.93 21.01 15.19
CA LYS A 266 14.85 21.28 16.16
C LYS A 266 13.89 20.09 16.29
N ALA A 267 13.90 19.16 15.33
CA ALA A 267 12.94 18.08 15.24
C ALA A 267 13.20 16.97 16.28
N ASP A 268 12.12 16.51 16.88
CA ASP A 268 12.10 15.30 17.72
C ASP A 268 11.74 14.06 16.89
N ILE A 269 10.95 14.25 15.81
CA ILE A 269 10.48 13.22 14.91
C ILE A 269 10.64 13.71 13.47
N VAL A 270 11.19 12.88 12.61
CA VAL A 270 11.30 13.15 11.17
C VAL A 270 10.68 11.99 10.41
N VAL A 271 9.71 12.31 9.52
CA VAL A 271 8.97 11.34 8.71
C VAL A 271 9.14 11.71 7.25
N THR A 272 9.59 10.77 6.42
CA THR A 272 9.64 10.93 4.97
C THR A 272 8.41 10.32 4.29
N ALA A 273 7.85 11.01 3.31
CA ALA A 273 6.58 10.67 2.64
C ALA A 273 6.53 11.21 1.19
N THR A 274 7.68 11.28 0.50
CA THR A 274 7.80 11.95 -0.80
C THR A 274 7.72 10.99 -2.00
N GLY A 275 8.02 9.71 -1.80
CA GLY A 275 8.22 8.75 -2.89
C GLY A 275 9.42 9.11 -3.80
N ASN A 276 10.38 9.88 -3.28
CA ASN A 276 11.61 10.27 -3.95
C ASN A 276 12.81 9.61 -3.23
N LYS A 277 14.01 10.06 -3.46
CA LYS A 277 15.22 9.53 -2.84
C LYS A 277 16.02 10.63 -2.14
N ASP A 278 16.87 10.23 -1.18
CA ASP A 278 17.84 11.11 -0.52
C ASP A 278 17.22 12.38 0.12
N ILE A 279 16.02 12.24 0.67
CA ILE A 279 15.29 13.34 1.33
C ILE A 279 15.93 13.67 2.68
N VAL A 280 16.30 12.63 3.45
CA VAL A 280 17.10 12.81 4.66
C VAL A 280 18.50 12.27 4.40
N THR A 281 19.45 13.20 4.24
CA THR A 281 20.85 12.90 3.92
C THR A 281 21.68 12.63 5.18
N ALA A 282 22.91 12.15 4.97
CA ALA A 282 23.88 11.98 6.07
C ALA A 282 24.15 13.31 6.82
N ASP A 283 24.17 14.45 6.12
CA ASP A 283 24.35 15.77 6.73
C ASP A 283 23.16 16.12 7.62
N HIS A 284 21.93 15.92 7.14
CA HIS A 284 20.72 16.11 7.95
C HIS A 284 20.77 15.26 9.23
N MET A 285 21.15 13.98 9.12
CA MET A 285 21.22 13.08 10.28
C MET A 285 22.25 13.53 11.33
N ARG A 286 23.38 14.12 10.92
CA ARG A 286 24.37 14.67 11.86
C ARG A 286 23.83 15.85 12.66
N GLU A 287 22.95 16.64 12.06
CA GLU A 287 22.34 17.82 12.72
C GLU A 287 21.16 17.47 13.61
N MET A 288 20.57 16.27 13.50
CA MET A 288 19.44 15.85 14.33
C MET A 288 19.74 15.94 15.83
N LYS A 289 18.69 16.10 16.64
CA LYS A 289 18.80 16.00 18.09
C LYS A 289 19.26 14.59 18.51
N ASP A 290 19.92 14.53 19.68
CA ASP A 290 20.17 13.24 20.31
C ASP A 290 18.82 12.51 20.55
N ARG A 291 18.76 11.24 20.13
CA ARG A 291 17.56 10.37 20.19
C ARG A 291 16.34 10.89 19.43
N ALA A 292 16.53 11.74 18.44
CA ALA A 292 15.45 12.04 17.51
C ALA A 292 15.04 10.77 16.75
N ILE A 293 13.74 10.65 16.50
CA ILE A 293 13.15 9.52 15.78
C ILE A 293 13.15 9.84 14.28
N LEU A 294 13.68 8.92 13.50
CA LEU A 294 13.71 8.99 12.04
C LEU A 294 12.98 7.79 11.46
N CYS A 295 11.99 8.03 10.62
CA CYS A 295 11.22 6.99 9.97
C CYS A 295 10.71 7.40 8.59
N ASN A 296 10.34 6.41 7.80
CA ASN A 296 9.76 6.55 6.49
C ASN A 296 8.36 5.91 6.45
N ILE A 297 7.44 6.50 5.72
CA ILE A 297 6.14 5.93 5.40
C ILE A 297 5.90 5.84 3.87
N GLY A 298 6.90 6.22 3.06
CA GLY A 298 6.94 5.96 1.63
C GLY A 298 7.22 4.48 1.34
N HIS A 299 6.87 4.02 0.14
CA HIS A 299 6.93 2.59 -0.20
C HIS A 299 8.34 2.00 -0.11
N PHE A 300 9.37 2.71 -0.58
CA PHE A 300 10.76 2.25 -0.56
C PHE A 300 11.62 2.94 0.49
N ASP A 301 12.74 2.31 0.81
CA ASP A 301 13.70 2.71 1.85
C ASP A 301 14.77 3.72 1.41
N ASN A 302 14.67 4.24 0.20
CA ASN A 302 15.67 5.15 -0.39
C ASN A 302 15.45 6.64 -0.08
N GLU A 303 14.38 7.00 0.61
CA GLU A 303 14.14 8.39 1.04
C GLU A 303 15.11 8.84 2.13
N ILE A 304 15.61 7.90 2.95
CA ILE A 304 16.61 8.12 3.97
C ILE A 304 17.93 7.49 3.50
N GLN A 305 19.02 8.21 3.57
CA GLN A 305 20.35 7.69 3.22
C GLN A 305 20.87 6.71 4.29
N VAL A 306 20.17 5.59 4.51
CA VAL A 306 20.51 4.57 5.50
C VAL A 306 21.88 3.96 5.23
N GLU A 307 22.27 3.83 3.95
CA GLU A 307 23.59 3.35 3.52
C GLU A 307 24.75 4.13 4.17
N ALA A 308 24.57 5.43 4.37
CA ALA A 308 25.57 6.29 5.02
C ALA A 308 25.78 5.94 6.51
N LEU A 309 24.89 5.19 7.10
CA LEU A 309 24.95 4.78 8.51
C LEU A 309 25.58 3.41 8.72
N LYS A 310 25.84 2.62 7.68
CA LYS A 310 26.32 1.22 7.77
C LYS A 310 27.58 1.05 8.62
N ASN A 311 28.48 2.02 8.59
CA ASN A 311 29.76 1.96 9.33
C ASN A 311 29.65 2.49 10.78
N TYR A 312 28.46 2.90 11.21
CA TYR A 312 28.24 3.38 12.58
C TYR A 312 27.85 2.24 13.49
N LYS A 313 27.84 2.49 14.79
CA LYS A 313 27.41 1.49 15.76
C LYS A 313 25.89 1.45 15.81
N TRP A 314 25.33 0.31 15.40
CA TRP A 314 23.91 0.01 15.50
C TRP A 314 23.65 -0.81 16.76
N THR A 315 22.61 -0.46 17.48
CA THR A 315 22.10 -1.22 18.63
C THR A 315 20.61 -1.49 18.40
N GLU A 316 20.25 -2.74 18.18
CA GLU A 316 18.84 -3.13 18.13
C GLU A 316 18.26 -3.04 19.53
N VAL A 317 17.29 -2.15 19.73
CA VAL A 317 16.57 -1.97 21.01
C VAL A 317 15.47 -3.01 21.15
N LYS A 318 14.77 -3.24 20.06
CA LYS A 318 13.79 -4.30 19.82
C LYS A 318 13.58 -4.46 18.31
N PRO A 319 12.92 -5.52 17.83
CA PRO A 319 12.74 -5.72 16.40
C PRO A 319 12.25 -4.45 15.67
N GLN A 320 12.94 -4.07 14.60
CA GLN A 320 12.66 -2.89 13.77
C GLN A 320 12.89 -1.52 14.45
N VAL A 321 13.57 -1.49 15.60
CA VAL A 321 13.93 -0.25 16.31
C VAL A 321 15.42 -0.25 16.59
N HIS A 322 16.16 0.61 15.91
CA HIS A 322 17.61 0.70 16.02
C HIS A 322 18.04 2.06 16.55
N GLU A 323 18.92 2.04 17.57
CA GLU A 323 19.66 3.22 18.02
C GLU A 323 21.02 3.23 17.28
N ILE A 324 21.33 4.32 16.61
CA ILE A 324 22.55 4.45 15.79
C ILE A 324 23.40 5.57 16.38
N GLU A 325 24.63 5.24 16.82
CA GLU A 325 25.57 6.20 17.40
C GLU A 325 26.34 6.92 16.29
N LEU A 326 26.15 8.22 16.20
CA LEU A 326 26.85 9.09 15.27
C LEU A 326 28.28 9.41 15.75
N PRO A 327 29.21 9.88 14.89
CA PRO A 327 30.57 10.27 15.29
C PRO A 327 30.60 11.35 16.39
N SER A 328 29.59 12.20 16.45
CA SER A 328 29.44 13.23 17.50
C SER A 328 29.03 12.69 18.87
N LYS A 329 28.84 11.37 19.01
CA LYS A 329 28.26 10.69 20.18
C LYS A 329 26.76 10.91 20.38
N LYS A 330 26.11 11.73 19.57
CA LYS A 330 24.65 11.76 19.49
C LYS A 330 24.15 10.41 18.93
N ARG A 331 22.93 10.05 19.25
CA ARG A 331 22.27 8.84 18.75
C ARG A 331 20.98 9.23 18.05
N ILE A 332 20.64 8.55 17.00
CA ILE A 332 19.33 8.64 16.35
C ILE A 332 18.58 7.32 16.51
N ILE A 333 17.27 7.38 16.53
CA ILE A 333 16.40 6.19 16.58
C ILE A 333 15.82 6.00 15.18
N LEU A 334 16.34 5.03 14.45
CA LEU A 334 15.84 4.66 13.12
C LEU A 334 14.80 3.56 13.24
N LEU A 335 13.63 3.76 12.67
CA LEU A 335 12.53 2.79 12.65
C LEU A 335 12.46 2.04 11.33
N ALA A 336 12.18 0.74 11.41
CA ALA A 336 12.00 -0.16 10.27
C ALA A 336 13.16 -0.10 9.26
N GLU A 337 14.37 0.24 9.71
CA GLU A 337 15.56 0.41 8.87
C GLU A 337 15.35 1.37 7.67
N GLY A 338 14.47 2.37 7.83
CA GLY A 338 14.11 3.31 6.78
C GLY A 338 13.00 2.83 5.83
N ARG A 339 12.48 1.60 6.02
CA ARG A 339 11.32 1.07 5.30
C ARG A 339 10.01 1.58 5.91
N LEU A 340 8.88 1.10 5.42
CA LEU A 340 7.52 1.47 5.88
C LEU A 340 7.35 1.26 7.40
N VAL A 341 7.32 2.35 8.16
CA VAL A 341 7.23 2.31 9.63
C VAL A 341 5.92 1.69 10.13
N ASN A 342 4.81 1.93 9.42
CA ASN A 342 3.49 1.42 9.79
C ASN A 342 3.38 -0.10 9.64
N LEU A 343 4.08 -0.71 8.71
CA LEU A 343 4.12 -2.16 8.50
C LEU A 343 5.29 -2.82 9.25
N GLY A 344 6.45 -2.17 9.27
CA GLY A 344 7.62 -2.69 9.98
C GLY A 344 7.43 -2.72 11.50
N CYS A 345 6.91 -1.63 12.06
CA CYS A 345 6.75 -1.47 13.51
C CYS A 345 5.32 -1.71 14.03
N ALA A 346 4.32 -1.84 13.13
CA ALA A 346 2.92 -2.10 13.48
C ALA A 346 2.29 -3.08 12.50
N THR A 347 1.01 -2.89 12.18
CA THR A 347 0.21 -3.81 11.36
C THR A 347 -0.34 -3.17 10.07
N GLY A 348 0.15 -1.97 9.73
CA GLY A 348 -0.26 -1.25 8.52
C GLY A 348 -1.59 -0.50 8.66
N HIS A 349 -2.25 -0.31 7.54
CA HIS A 349 -3.51 0.43 7.47
C HIS A 349 -4.69 -0.38 8.03
N PRO A 350 -5.71 0.28 8.62
CA PRO A 350 -6.87 -0.38 9.17
C PRO A 350 -7.75 -1.03 8.10
N SER A 351 -8.50 -2.06 8.49
CA SER A 351 -9.28 -2.91 7.60
C SER A 351 -10.27 -2.14 6.72
N PHE A 352 -10.95 -1.14 7.26
CA PHE A 352 -11.92 -0.36 6.49
C PHE A 352 -11.28 0.40 5.32
N VAL A 353 -10.10 0.98 5.54
CA VAL A 353 -9.34 1.67 4.49
C VAL A 353 -8.88 0.68 3.42
N MET A 354 -8.32 -0.46 3.84
CA MET A 354 -7.88 -1.51 2.91
C MET A 354 -9.05 -2.16 2.18
N SER A 355 -10.26 -2.14 2.75
CA SER A 355 -11.46 -2.54 2.02
C SER A 355 -11.67 -1.70 0.76
N ALA A 356 -11.47 -0.38 0.82
CA ALA A 356 -11.59 0.48 -0.35
C ALA A 356 -10.55 0.12 -1.43
N SER A 357 -9.28 0.02 -1.05
CA SER A 357 -8.18 -0.36 -1.96
C SER A 357 -8.42 -1.74 -2.59
N PHE A 358 -8.73 -2.73 -1.78
CA PHE A 358 -8.87 -4.10 -2.25
C PHE A 358 -10.16 -4.37 -3.02
N THR A 359 -11.21 -3.59 -2.76
CA THR A 359 -12.42 -3.60 -3.62
C THR A 359 -12.07 -3.09 -5.02
N ASN A 360 -11.24 -2.03 -5.13
CA ASN A 360 -10.69 -1.59 -6.41
C ASN A 360 -9.89 -2.69 -7.10
N GLN A 361 -9.03 -3.42 -6.36
CA GLN A 361 -8.25 -4.53 -6.92
C GLN A 361 -9.15 -5.63 -7.48
N VAL A 362 -10.15 -6.07 -6.71
CA VAL A 362 -11.08 -7.11 -7.18
C VAL A 362 -11.84 -6.65 -8.43
N ILE A 363 -12.33 -5.42 -8.45
CA ILE A 363 -13.03 -4.86 -9.62
C ILE A 363 -12.08 -4.76 -10.82
N ALA A 364 -10.82 -4.33 -10.62
CA ALA A 364 -9.82 -4.27 -11.67
C ALA A 364 -9.51 -5.66 -12.25
N GLN A 365 -9.39 -6.69 -11.39
CA GLN A 365 -9.19 -8.07 -11.83
C GLN A 365 -10.40 -8.58 -12.62
N ILE A 366 -11.63 -8.30 -12.19
CA ILE A 366 -12.85 -8.67 -12.92
C ILE A 366 -12.89 -7.98 -14.27
N GLU A 367 -12.57 -6.67 -14.31
CA GLU A 367 -12.58 -5.87 -15.55
C GLU A 367 -11.55 -6.41 -16.54
N LEU A 368 -10.32 -6.60 -16.15
CA LEU A 368 -9.26 -7.17 -17.00
C LEU A 368 -9.59 -8.59 -17.44
N TRP A 369 -10.11 -9.43 -16.54
CA TRP A 369 -10.43 -10.81 -16.90
C TRP A 369 -11.48 -10.94 -17.96
N ASN A 370 -12.56 -10.13 -17.88
CA ASN A 370 -13.71 -10.24 -18.78
C ASN A 370 -13.59 -9.34 -20.01
N ASN A 371 -12.86 -8.23 -19.95
CA ASN A 371 -12.88 -7.18 -20.96
C ASN A 371 -11.48 -6.82 -21.49
N HIS A 372 -10.44 -7.61 -21.24
CA HIS A 372 -9.06 -7.29 -21.63
C HIS A 372 -8.87 -6.96 -23.11
N GLU A 373 -9.71 -7.49 -23.99
CA GLU A 373 -9.69 -7.21 -25.44
C GLU A 373 -9.97 -5.74 -25.77
N ASN A 374 -10.55 -5.00 -24.84
CA ASN A 374 -10.83 -3.56 -24.98
C ASN A 374 -9.64 -2.68 -24.55
N TYR A 375 -8.54 -3.28 -24.10
CA TYR A 375 -7.39 -2.58 -23.57
C TYR A 375 -6.13 -2.88 -24.37
N ASP A 376 -5.45 -1.83 -24.84
CA ASP A 376 -4.09 -1.94 -25.35
C ASP A 376 -3.10 -2.19 -24.20
N ASN A 377 -1.84 -2.51 -24.54
CA ASN A 377 -0.74 -2.59 -23.57
C ASN A 377 -0.32 -1.21 -23.08
N LYS A 378 -1.19 -0.58 -22.28
CA LYS A 378 -1.06 0.75 -21.69
C LYS A 378 -1.51 0.74 -20.24
N VAL A 379 -1.25 1.85 -19.56
CA VAL A 379 -1.70 2.07 -18.18
C VAL A 379 -3.04 2.82 -18.19
N TYR A 380 -4.04 2.25 -17.53
CA TYR A 380 -5.39 2.80 -17.41
C TYR A 380 -5.76 3.01 -15.95
N VAL A 381 -6.62 3.97 -15.68
CA VAL A 381 -7.30 4.13 -14.37
C VAL A 381 -8.71 3.53 -14.51
N LEU A 382 -9.23 2.94 -13.44
CA LEU A 382 -10.60 2.43 -13.43
C LEU A 382 -11.59 3.52 -13.86
N PRO A 383 -12.57 3.18 -14.72
CA PRO A 383 -13.64 4.10 -15.08
C PRO A 383 -14.37 4.67 -13.85
N LYS A 384 -14.77 5.94 -13.91
CA LYS A 384 -15.36 6.65 -12.77
C LYS A 384 -16.57 5.93 -12.15
N HIS A 385 -17.41 5.30 -12.95
CA HIS A 385 -18.57 4.57 -12.43
C HIS A 385 -18.16 3.36 -11.56
N LEU A 386 -17.01 2.73 -11.83
CA LEU A 386 -16.47 1.64 -11.01
C LEU A 386 -15.86 2.17 -9.70
N ASP A 387 -15.17 3.32 -9.77
CA ASP A 387 -14.65 4.02 -8.59
C ASP A 387 -15.80 4.46 -7.66
N GLU A 388 -16.90 5.02 -8.22
CA GLU A 388 -18.12 5.35 -7.47
C GLU A 388 -18.82 4.11 -6.89
N LYS A 389 -18.78 2.97 -7.59
CA LYS A 389 -19.27 1.69 -7.05
C LYS A 389 -18.53 1.29 -5.81
N VAL A 390 -17.19 1.40 -5.80
CA VAL A 390 -16.37 1.13 -4.60
C VAL A 390 -16.87 1.98 -3.42
N ALA A 391 -17.00 3.29 -3.60
CA ALA A 391 -17.50 4.17 -2.55
C ALA A 391 -18.88 3.74 -2.04
N THR A 392 -19.81 3.46 -2.96
CA THR A 392 -21.19 3.08 -2.65
C THR A 392 -21.27 1.83 -1.77
N LEU A 393 -20.43 0.82 -2.04
CA LEU A 393 -20.36 -0.42 -1.25
C LEU A 393 -19.94 -0.19 0.22
N HIS A 394 -19.28 0.94 0.52
CA HIS A 394 -18.81 1.29 1.87
C HIS A 394 -19.79 2.17 2.67
N LEU A 395 -20.68 2.91 1.99
CA LEU A 395 -21.53 3.92 2.64
C LEU A 395 -22.43 3.35 3.74
N LYS A 396 -22.99 2.17 3.53
CA LYS A 396 -23.89 1.52 4.52
C LYS A 396 -23.16 1.27 5.85
N LYS A 397 -21.91 0.85 5.80
CA LYS A 397 -21.12 0.54 7.02
C LYS A 397 -20.91 1.77 7.89
N VAL A 398 -20.73 2.93 7.29
CA VAL A 398 -20.55 4.22 8.00
C VAL A 398 -21.87 4.96 8.23
N GLY A 399 -23.02 4.36 7.91
CA GLY A 399 -24.33 4.96 8.10
C GLY A 399 -24.63 6.15 7.20
N ALA A 400 -23.86 6.36 6.13
CA ALA A 400 -24.06 7.45 5.20
C ALA A 400 -25.23 7.18 4.24
N LYS A 401 -25.99 8.23 3.91
CA LYS A 401 -27.11 8.20 2.97
C LYS A 401 -26.90 9.23 1.87
N LEU A 402 -27.02 8.79 0.63
CA LEU A 402 -26.91 9.68 -0.53
C LEU A 402 -28.21 10.43 -0.77
N THR A 403 -28.09 11.71 -1.16
CA THR A 403 -29.16 12.48 -1.75
C THR A 403 -29.43 11.97 -3.17
N LYS A 404 -30.66 11.74 -3.52
CA LYS A 404 -31.06 11.37 -4.88
C LYS A 404 -31.37 12.62 -5.70
N LEU A 405 -30.76 12.74 -6.87
CA LEU A 405 -31.05 13.82 -7.79
C LEU A 405 -32.41 13.61 -8.48
N SER A 406 -33.20 14.69 -8.65
CA SER A 406 -34.26 14.67 -9.64
C SER A 406 -33.69 14.69 -11.04
N LYS A 407 -34.48 14.31 -12.05
CA LYS A 407 -34.07 14.40 -13.44
C LYS A 407 -33.67 15.83 -13.83
N GLU A 408 -34.42 16.82 -13.39
CA GLU A 408 -34.14 18.26 -13.63
C GLU A 408 -32.82 18.71 -13.03
N GLN A 409 -32.49 18.22 -11.80
CA GLN A 409 -31.22 18.50 -11.15
C GLN A 409 -30.05 17.83 -11.90
N ALA A 410 -30.21 16.58 -12.31
CA ALA A 410 -29.20 15.86 -13.05
C ALA A 410 -28.93 16.50 -14.43
N ASP A 411 -30.03 16.86 -15.17
CA ASP A 411 -29.96 17.55 -16.46
C ASP A 411 -29.24 18.91 -16.31
N TYR A 412 -29.57 19.67 -15.26
CA TYR A 412 -28.96 20.99 -15.00
C TYR A 412 -27.43 20.94 -14.85
N ILE A 413 -26.92 19.91 -14.19
CA ILE A 413 -25.47 19.73 -13.99
C ILE A 413 -24.83 18.74 -14.99
N SER A 414 -25.60 18.30 -15.99
CA SER A 414 -25.17 17.44 -17.10
C SER A 414 -24.56 16.10 -16.63
N VAL A 415 -25.22 15.43 -15.68
CA VAL A 415 -24.84 14.10 -15.19
C VAL A 415 -26.03 13.12 -15.27
N GLY A 416 -25.76 11.81 -15.12
CA GLY A 416 -26.84 10.83 -14.92
C GLY A 416 -27.47 10.95 -13.54
N VAL A 417 -28.74 10.60 -13.39
CA VAL A 417 -29.42 10.55 -12.08
C VAL A 417 -28.70 9.63 -11.09
N GLU A 418 -28.15 8.53 -11.59
CA GLU A 418 -27.41 7.54 -10.82
C GLU A 418 -25.87 7.65 -11.01
N GLY A 419 -25.39 8.78 -11.57
CA GLY A 419 -23.98 9.01 -11.84
C GLY A 419 -23.54 8.54 -13.26
N PRO A 420 -22.24 8.57 -13.57
CA PRO A 420 -21.20 9.14 -12.71
C PRO A 420 -21.36 10.65 -12.49
N PHE A 421 -21.11 11.09 -11.25
CA PHE A 421 -21.37 12.50 -10.85
C PHE A 421 -20.23 13.45 -11.23
N LYS A 422 -19.08 12.91 -11.62
CA LYS A 422 -17.89 13.67 -12.05
C LYS A 422 -17.26 13.03 -13.29
N PRO A 423 -16.58 13.82 -14.14
CA PRO A 423 -15.84 13.26 -15.28
C PRO A 423 -14.66 12.40 -14.82
N ASN A 424 -14.20 11.50 -15.69
CA ASN A 424 -13.12 10.54 -15.40
C ASN A 424 -11.84 11.21 -14.87
N ALA A 425 -11.51 12.40 -15.35
CA ALA A 425 -10.30 13.13 -14.96
C ALA A 425 -10.40 13.84 -13.60
N TYR A 426 -11.59 13.90 -12.97
CA TYR A 426 -11.76 14.59 -11.70
C TYR A 426 -11.11 13.82 -10.53
N ARG A 427 -10.35 14.52 -9.67
CA ARG A 427 -9.53 13.93 -8.60
C ARG A 427 -9.88 14.42 -7.18
N TYR A 428 -11.04 14.92 -6.90
CA TYR A 428 -11.60 15.34 -5.60
C TYR A 428 -10.63 16.15 -4.70
#